data_ff95d1394b82e5726ed450f24ac06228
#
_entry.id   ff95d1394b82e5726ed450f24ac06228
#
_cell.length_a   1.000
_cell.length_b   1.000
_cell.length_c   1.000
_cell.angle_alpha   90.00
_cell.angle_beta   90.00
_cell.angle_gamma   90.00
#
_symmetry.space_group_name_H-M   'P 1'
#
loop_
_entity.id
_entity.type
_entity.pdbx_description
1 polymer ?
#
loop_
_entity_poly.entity_id
_entity_poly.type
_entity_poly.pdbx_seq_one_letter_code
_entity_poly.pdbx_strand_id
1 'polypeptide(L)'
;MKNKRLMGIIGLIAAAVIGTAIYSATAGKDNKAASSNEKAKVGVLQLVSHPSLDLIYKGIQDGLAEEGYDKDKVDIDFLNAEGDQNKVATMSKQLVDKDNQVLIGIATPSAQGLASATKDKPIVMGAITDPVGANLVKDLKKPGGNITGVSDHNPTEQQLKL
;
A
#
# COMPACT_ATOMS: atom_id res chain seq x y z
N MET A 1 1.77 24.93 9.98
CA MET A 1 1.96 25.00 8.51
C MET A 1 3.10 24.09 8.00
N LYS A 2 3.55 23.05 8.75
CA LYS A 2 4.71 22.21 8.38
C LYS A 2 4.37 20.85 7.74
N ASN A 3 3.11 20.41 7.80
CA ASN A 3 2.76 19.03 7.44
C ASN A 3 2.30 18.82 5.99
N LYS A 4 2.01 19.90 5.23
CA LYS A 4 1.56 19.76 3.83
C LYS A 4 2.63 19.20 2.89
N ARG A 5 3.91 19.48 3.15
CA ARG A 5 5.01 18.96 2.31
C ARG A 5 5.31 17.48 2.57
N LEU A 6 5.11 17.01 3.80
CA LEU A 6 5.34 15.61 4.15
C LEU A 6 4.22 14.70 3.62
N MET A 7 2.96 15.18 3.67
CA MET A 7 1.82 14.47 3.08
C MET A 7 1.93 14.34 1.55
N GLY A 8 2.42 15.39 0.86
CA GLY A 8 2.65 15.33 -0.59
C GLY A 8 3.71 14.30 -1.01
N ILE A 9 4.75 14.08 -0.20
CA ILE A 9 5.80 13.10 -0.51
C ILE A 9 5.27 11.66 -0.37
N ILE A 10 4.42 11.40 0.61
CA ILE A 10 3.82 10.07 0.82
C ILE A 10 2.85 9.72 -0.33
N GLY A 11 2.04 10.69 -0.75
CA GLY A 11 1.16 10.56 -1.91
C GLY A 11 1.93 10.29 -3.21
N LEU A 12 3.03 11.00 -3.43
CA LEU A 12 3.88 10.89 -4.62
C LEU A 12 4.52 9.48 -4.75
N ILE A 13 4.96 8.88 -3.65
CA ILE A 13 5.56 7.54 -3.67
C ILE A 13 4.50 6.48 -3.96
N ALA A 14 3.32 6.57 -3.35
CA ALA A 14 2.23 5.64 -3.61
C ALA A 14 1.73 5.73 -5.07
N ALA A 15 1.55 6.95 -5.59
CA ALA A 15 1.12 7.16 -6.96
C ALA A 15 2.18 6.76 -8.00
N ALA A 16 3.47 7.01 -7.74
CA ALA A 16 4.55 6.58 -8.62
C ALA A 16 4.62 5.05 -8.74
N VAL A 17 4.43 4.32 -7.63
CA VAL A 17 4.42 2.85 -7.65
C VAL A 17 3.18 2.31 -8.36
N ILE A 18 2.02 2.91 -8.13
CA ILE A 18 0.78 2.52 -8.82
C ILE A 18 0.89 2.86 -10.31
N GLY A 19 1.39 4.04 -10.68
CA GLY A 19 1.59 4.44 -12.06
C GLY A 19 2.56 3.54 -12.82
N THR A 20 3.69 3.15 -12.20
CA THR A 20 4.66 2.25 -12.84
C THR A 20 4.19 0.81 -12.91
N ALA A 21 3.43 0.32 -11.92
CA ALA A 21 2.85 -1.02 -11.94
C ALA A 21 1.77 -1.15 -13.03
N ILE A 22 0.93 -0.14 -13.19
CA ILE A 22 -0.05 -0.09 -14.27
C ILE A 22 0.66 0.02 -15.63
N TYR A 23 1.71 0.85 -15.75
CA TYR A 23 2.48 1.00 -16.99
C TYR A 23 3.20 -0.29 -17.38
N SER A 24 3.81 -1.01 -16.43
CA SER A 24 4.51 -2.27 -16.73
C SER A 24 3.56 -3.43 -17.04
N ALA A 25 2.38 -3.47 -16.46
CA ALA A 25 1.36 -4.46 -16.77
C ALA A 25 0.77 -4.27 -18.20
N THR A 26 0.77 -3.03 -18.70
CA THR A 26 0.28 -2.71 -20.05
C THR A 26 1.35 -2.76 -21.14
N ALA A 27 2.64 -2.65 -20.79
CA ALA A 27 3.75 -2.65 -21.79
C ALA A 27 4.07 -4.03 -22.37
N GLY A 28 3.46 -5.11 -21.88
CA GLY A 28 3.70 -6.49 -22.30
C GLY A 28 2.66 -7.08 -23.28
N LYS A 29 1.65 -6.36 -23.69
CA LYS A 29 0.66 -6.83 -24.69
C LYS A 29 0.33 -5.72 -25.68
N ASP A 30 0.64 -6.03 -26.91
CA ASP A 30 0.30 -5.35 -28.16
C ASP A 30 -0.58 -4.08 -28.07
N ASN A 31 -0.03 -3.01 -28.65
CA ASN A 31 -0.62 -1.73 -28.96
C ASN A 31 -2.09 -1.83 -29.41
N LYS A 32 -3.00 -1.90 -28.48
CA LYS A 32 -4.38 -1.51 -28.68
C LYS A 32 -4.62 -0.39 -27.69
N ALA A 33 -4.63 0.84 -28.17
CA ALA A 33 -5.15 1.99 -27.46
C ALA A 33 -6.61 1.66 -27.09
N ALA A 34 -6.79 0.92 -26.01
CA ALA A 34 -8.08 0.72 -25.38
C ALA A 34 -8.30 1.96 -24.51
N SER A 35 -9.09 2.89 -25.02
CA SER A 35 -9.94 3.74 -24.20
C SER A 35 -10.88 2.82 -23.42
N SER A 36 -10.35 2.10 -22.46
CA SER A 36 -11.17 1.39 -21.49
C SER A 36 -11.39 2.34 -20.31
N ASN A 37 -12.63 2.66 -20.09
CA ASN A 37 -13.19 3.34 -18.93
C ASN A 37 -13.06 2.46 -17.67
N GLU A 38 -12.06 1.61 -17.59
CA GLU A 38 -11.85 0.65 -16.52
C GLU A 38 -11.02 1.31 -15.43
N LYS A 39 -11.58 1.37 -14.23
CA LYS A 39 -10.91 1.93 -13.06
C LYS A 39 -9.71 1.08 -12.64
N ALA A 40 -8.66 1.73 -12.17
CA ALA A 40 -7.58 1.03 -11.50
C ALA A 40 -8.11 0.38 -10.21
N LYS A 41 -7.71 -0.87 -9.95
CA LYS A 41 -8.19 -1.63 -8.78
C LYS A 41 -7.09 -1.75 -7.73
N VAL A 42 -7.38 -1.31 -6.52
CA VAL A 42 -6.44 -1.29 -5.40
C VAL A 42 -7.06 -2.04 -4.21
N GLY A 43 -6.39 -3.09 -3.76
CA GLY A 43 -6.78 -3.81 -2.56
C GLY A 43 -6.11 -3.24 -1.33
N VAL A 44 -6.86 -2.90 -0.29
CA VAL A 44 -6.32 -2.38 0.98
C VAL A 44 -6.72 -3.30 2.12
N LEU A 45 -5.73 -3.78 2.86
CA LEU A 45 -5.92 -4.56 4.08
C LEU A 45 -5.46 -3.75 5.29
N GLN A 46 -6.38 -3.44 6.19
CA GLN A 46 -6.10 -2.82 7.49
C GLN A 46 -6.20 -3.85 8.60
N LEU A 47 -5.27 -3.82 9.55
CA LEU A 47 -5.25 -4.78 10.67
C LEU A 47 -6.47 -4.62 11.58
N VAL A 48 -6.75 -3.41 12.00
CA VAL A 48 -7.80 -3.09 12.98
C VAL A 48 -8.24 -1.64 12.82
N SER A 49 -9.48 -1.33 13.16
CA SER A 49 -9.96 0.06 13.23
C SER A 49 -9.33 0.75 14.44
N HIS A 50 -8.53 1.78 14.16
CA HIS A 50 -7.88 2.62 15.15
C HIS A 50 -7.68 4.01 14.54
N PRO A 51 -7.87 5.11 15.29
CA PRO A 51 -7.80 6.46 14.71
C PRO A 51 -6.54 6.75 13.89
N SER A 52 -5.38 6.24 14.32
CA SER A 52 -4.12 6.42 13.57
C SER A 52 -4.12 5.64 12.26
N LEU A 53 -4.64 4.40 12.22
CA LEU A 53 -4.68 3.57 11.02
C LEU A 53 -5.75 4.07 10.04
N ASP A 54 -6.88 4.55 10.56
CA ASP A 54 -7.96 5.15 9.77
C ASP A 54 -7.48 6.44 9.08
N LEU A 55 -6.62 7.23 9.76
CA LEU A 55 -5.96 8.40 9.17
C LEU A 55 -4.96 8.00 8.07
N ILE A 56 -4.27 6.87 8.19
CA ILE A 56 -3.40 6.35 7.12
C ILE A 56 -4.23 5.98 5.91
N TYR A 57 -5.33 5.25 6.10
CA TYR A 57 -6.24 4.91 5.01
C TYR A 57 -6.80 6.15 4.31
N LYS A 58 -7.24 7.15 5.10
CA LYS A 58 -7.66 8.44 4.55
C LYS A 58 -6.54 9.12 3.76
N GLY A 59 -5.31 9.13 4.27
CA GLY A 59 -4.15 9.70 3.58
C GLY A 59 -3.84 8.99 2.26
N ILE A 60 -4.06 7.68 2.17
CA ILE A 60 -3.96 6.92 0.92
C ILE A 60 -5.00 7.41 -0.10
N GLN A 61 -6.27 7.57 0.33
CA GLN A 61 -7.34 8.06 -0.54
C GLN A 61 -7.07 9.48 -1.03
N ASP A 62 -6.68 10.37 -0.11
CA ASP A 62 -6.37 11.77 -0.43
C ASP A 62 -5.19 11.86 -1.42
N GLY A 63 -4.11 11.09 -1.17
CA GLY A 63 -2.93 11.07 -2.05
C GLY A 63 -3.23 10.51 -3.44
N LEU A 64 -4.05 9.47 -3.53
CA LEU A 64 -4.51 8.95 -4.83
C LEU A 64 -5.31 10.02 -5.60
N ALA A 65 -6.22 10.72 -4.93
CA ALA A 65 -7.02 11.77 -5.54
C ALA A 65 -6.16 12.96 -5.98
N GLU A 66 -5.17 13.39 -5.18
CA GLU A 66 -4.21 14.46 -5.53
C GLU A 66 -3.41 14.12 -6.80
N GLU A 67 -3.09 12.85 -7.02
CA GLU A 67 -2.39 12.36 -8.22
C GLU A 67 -3.35 12.04 -9.39
N GLY A 68 -4.62 12.38 -9.26
CA GLY A 68 -5.63 12.23 -10.30
C GLY A 68 -6.29 10.87 -10.38
N TYR A 69 -6.07 10.00 -9.38
CA TYR A 69 -6.79 8.73 -9.19
C TYR A 69 -7.94 8.95 -8.20
N ASP A 70 -8.91 9.76 -8.58
CA ASP A 70 -10.14 9.98 -7.82
C ASP A 70 -11.09 8.75 -7.93
N LYS A 71 -12.22 8.83 -7.23
CA LYS A 71 -13.26 7.77 -7.19
C LYS A 71 -13.81 7.36 -8.58
N ASP A 72 -13.58 8.19 -9.59
CA ASP A 72 -14.03 7.88 -10.95
C ASP A 72 -12.98 7.08 -11.72
N LYS A 73 -11.72 7.05 -11.26
CA LYS A 73 -10.58 6.37 -11.89
C LYS A 73 -10.00 5.23 -11.06
N VAL A 74 -10.28 5.17 -9.76
CA VAL A 74 -9.82 4.07 -8.90
C VAL A 74 -10.99 3.42 -8.16
N ASP A 75 -10.92 2.10 -8.04
CA ASP A 75 -11.80 1.29 -7.20
C ASP A 75 -10.96 0.70 -6.06
N ILE A 76 -11.31 1.04 -4.83
CA ILE A 76 -10.58 0.61 -3.63
C ILE A 76 -11.37 -0.48 -2.92
N ASP A 77 -10.82 -1.69 -2.93
CA ASP A 77 -11.35 -2.84 -2.21
C ASP A 77 -10.74 -2.87 -0.80
N PHE A 78 -11.44 -2.28 0.16
CA PHE A 78 -10.98 -2.15 1.55
C PHE A 78 -11.48 -3.28 2.42
N LEU A 79 -10.58 -3.95 3.13
CA LEU A 79 -10.89 -4.97 4.14
C LEU A 79 -10.22 -4.63 5.47
N ASN A 80 -10.93 -4.92 6.57
CA ASN A 80 -10.44 -4.73 7.94
C ASN A 80 -10.48 -6.08 8.67
N ALA A 81 -9.33 -6.52 9.16
CA ALA A 81 -9.17 -7.82 9.81
C ALA A 81 -9.63 -7.83 11.28
N GLU A 82 -10.01 -6.68 11.84
CA GLU A 82 -10.50 -6.55 13.23
C GLU A 82 -9.53 -7.12 14.29
N GLY A 83 -8.22 -7.10 13.99
CA GLY A 83 -7.17 -7.62 14.87
C GLY A 83 -6.99 -9.14 14.81
N ASP A 84 -7.74 -9.85 13.99
CA ASP A 84 -7.70 -11.32 13.89
C ASP A 84 -6.72 -11.78 12.79
N GLN A 85 -5.70 -12.55 13.20
CA GLN A 85 -4.66 -13.07 12.29
C GLN A 85 -5.22 -14.06 11.26
N ASN A 86 -6.26 -14.81 11.59
CA ASN A 86 -6.90 -15.72 10.64
C ASN A 86 -7.65 -14.92 9.56
N LYS A 87 -8.29 -13.81 9.95
CA LYS A 87 -8.90 -12.88 9.01
C LYS A 87 -7.83 -12.22 8.13
N VAL A 88 -6.68 -11.82 8.68
CA VAL A 88 -5.56 -11.29 7.89
C VAL A 88 -5.18 -12.28 6.78
N ALA A 89 -4.97 -13.56 7.10
CA ALA A 89 -4.58 -14.56 6.12
C ALA A 89 -5.67 -14.80 5.05
N THR A 90 -6.93 -14.90 5.46
CA THR A 90 -8.07 -15.11 4.56
C THR A 90 -8.31 -13.91 3.65
N MET A 91 -8.30 -12.70 4.21
CA MET A 91 -8.53 -11.46 3.47
C MET A 91 -7.37 -11.12 2.54
N SER A 92 -6.13 -11.47 2.91
CA SER A 92 -4.96 -11.35 2.02
C SER A 92 -5.16 -12.18 0.75
N LYS A 93 -5.56 -13.45 0.89
CA LYS A 93 -5.87 -14.29 -0.26
C LYS A 93 -7.03 -13.73 -1.08
N GLN A 94 -8.10 -13.29 -0.42
CA GLN A 94 -9.24 -12.69 -1.09
C GLN A 94 -8.84 -11.48 -1.95
N LEU A 95 -7.99 -10.58 -1.46
CA LEU A 95 -7.50 -9.42 -2.20
C LEU A 95 -6.57 -9.81 -3.36
N VAL A 96 -5.76 -10.87 -3.17
CA VAL A 96 -4.89 -11.40 -4.22
C VAL A 96 -5.69 -12.07 -5.34
N ASP A 97 -6.71 -12.84 -4.99
CA ASP A 97 -7.55 -13.58 -5.95
C ASP A 97 -8.46 -12.64 -6.75
N LYS A 98 -8.80 -11.48 -6.19
CA LYS A 98 -9.46 -10.41 -6.92
C LYS A 98 -8.49 -9.75 -7.91
N ASP A 99 -9.06 -9.05 -8.86
CA ASP A 99 -8.33 -8.41 -9.96
C ASP A 99 -7.63 -7.11 -9.54
N ASN A 100 -7.20 -7.02 -8.25
CA ASN A 100 -6.45 -5.89 -7.75
C ASN A 100 -5.06 -5.83 -8.39
N GLN A 101 -4.71 -4.67 -8.92
CA GLN A 101 -3.43 -4.41 -9.59
C GLN A 101 -2.33 -4.09 -8.58
N VAL A 102 -2.69 -3.47 -7.46
CA VAL A 102 -1.80 -3.10 -6.36
C VAL A 102 -2.48 -3.45 -5.04
N LEU A 103 -1.69 -3.91 -4.09
CA LEU A 103 -2.14 -4.23 -2.74
C LEU A 103 -1.50 -3.27 -1.74
N ILE A 104 -2.24 -2.83 -0.74
CA ILE A 104 -1.74 -1.96 0.33
C ILE A 104 -1.99 -2.63 1.68
N GLY A 105 -0.94 -2.82 2.46
CA GLY A 105 -1.05 -3.36 3.82
C GLY A 105 -0.83 -2.27 4.86
N ILE A 106 -1.83 -1.97 5.67
CA ILE A 106 -1.75 -1.00 6.78
C ILE A 106 -1.47 -1.76 8.07
N ALA A 107 -0.36 -1.45 8.71
CA ALA A 107 0.29 -2.14 9.82
C ALA A 107 0.99 -3.46 9.42
N THR A 108 1.99 -3.83 10.22
CA THR A 108 2.90 -4.95 9.93
C THR A 108 2.20 -6.28 9.64
N PRO A 109 1.22 -6.75 10.43
CA PRO A 109 0.57 -8.04 10.15
C PRO A 109 -0.17 -8.07 8.81
N SER A 110 -0.80 -6.96 8.41
CA SER A 110 -1.49 -6.86 7.12
C SER A 110 -0.50 -6.96 5.95
N ALA A 111 0.61 -6.24 6.01
CA ALA A 111 1.65 -6.31 5.00
C ALA A 111 2.29 -7.71 4.92
N GLN A 112 2.53 -8.36 6.06
CA GLN A 112 3.04 -9.73 6.13
C GLN A 112 2.03 -10.74 5.55
N GLY A 113 0.75 -10.58 5.83
CA GLY A 113 -0.31 -11.40 5.25
C GLY A 113 -0.34 -11.33 3.73
N LEU A 114 -0.31 -10.11 3.17
CA LEU A 114 -0.24 -9.89 1.73
C LEU A 114 1.05 -10.45 1.13
N ALA A 115 2.20 -10.22 1.77
CA ALA A 115 3.50 -10.73 1.32
C ALA A 115 3.59 -12.27 1.33
N SER A 116 2.82 -12.91 2.20
CA SER A 116 2.69 -14.37 2.26
C SER A 116 1.76 -14.90 1.16
N ALA A 117 0.74 -14.13 0.80
CA ALA A 117 -0.27 -14.52 -0.18
C ALA A 117 0.19 -14.35 -1.64
N THR A 118 1.11 -13.41 -1.94
CA THR A 118 1.61 -13.19 -3.30
C THR A 118 3.08 -12.76 -3.33
N LYS A 119 3.78 -13.15 -4.41
CA LYS A 119 5.14 -12.68 -4.73
C LYS A 119 5.17 -11.87 -6.03
N ASP A 120 4.05 -11.81 -6.73
CA ASP A 120 3.96 -11.22 -8.07
C ASP A 120 3.27 -9.85 -8.06
N LYS A 121 2.20 -9.71 -7.28
CA LYS A 121 1.47 -8.44 -7.21
C LYS A 121 2.27 -7.41 -6.40
N PRO A 122 2.35 -6.14 -6.85
CA PRO A 122 2.96 -5.07 -6.08
C PRO A 122 2.27 -4.85 -4.74
N ILE A 123 3.06 -4.72 -3.68
CA ILE A 123 2.58 -4.44 -2.32
C ILE A 123 3.17 -3.13 -1.83
N VAL A 124 2.32 -2.24 -1.35
CA VAL A 124 2.71 -0.98 -0.70
C VAL A 124 2.47 -1.11 0.80
N MET A 125 3.50 -0.88 1.59
CA MET A 125 3.43 -0.84 3.04
C MET A 125 2.95 0.54 3.50
N GLY A 126 1.93 0.56 4.36
CA GLY A 126 1.46 1.76 5.05
C GLY A 126 1.79 1.69 6.55
N ALA A 127 2.73 2.52 7.00
CA ALA A 127 3.13 2.63 8.40
C ALA A 127 3.60 1.30 9.01
N ILE A 128 4.75 0.83 8.56
CA ILE A 128 5.43 -0.35 9.10
C ILE A 128 6.63 0.11 9.93
N THR A 129 6.69 -0.27 11.19
CA THR A 129 7.72 0.20 12.12
C THR A 129 9.10 -0.30 11.77
N ASP A 130 9.23 -1.60 11.46
CA ASP A 130 10.49 -2.22 11.05
C ASP A 130 10.28 -3.15 9.84
N PRO A 131 10.32 -2.64 8.63
CA PRO A 131 10.11 -3.45 7.42
C PRO A 131 11.19 -4.52 7.19
N VAL A 132 12.42 -4.28 7.65
CA VAL A 132 13.53 -5.25 7.52
C VAL A 132 13.38 -6.36 8.55
N GLY A 133 13.18 -6.01 9.82
CA GLY A 133 12.94 -6.99 10.89
C GLY A 133 11.65 -7.81 10.69
N ALA A 134 10.65 -7.21 10.03
CA ALA A 134 9.43 -7.90 9.62
C ALA A 134 9.60 -8.82 8.40
N ASN A 135 10.79 -8.90 7.81
CA ASN A 135 11.10 -9.67 6.59
C ASN A 135 10.26 -9.25 5.36
N LEU A 136 9.84 -8.01 5.30
CA LEU A 136 9.08 -7.48 4.16
C LEU A 136 9.99 -6.99 3.04
N VAL A 137 11.11 -6.37 3.41
CA VAL A 137 12.12 -5.87 2.48
C VAL A 137 13.52 -6.25 2.96
N LYS A 138 14.47 -6.35 2.05
CA LYS A 138 15.87 -6.64 2.38
C LYS A 138 16.62 -5.42 2.90
N ASP A 139 16.28 -4.25 2.37
CA ASP A 139 16.90 -2.97 2.67
C ASP A 139 15.89 -1.85 2.41
N LEU A 140 15.91 -0.80 3.22
CA LEU A 140 14.94 0.31 3.10
C LEU A 140 15.13 1.15 1.82
N LYS A 141 16.38 1.24 1.32
CA LYS A 141 16.69 2.00 0.10
C LYS A 141 16.62 1.15 -1.16
N LYS A 142 16.76 -0.18 -1.01
CA LYS A 142 16.71 -1.16 -2.10
C LYS A 142 15.86 -2.35 -1.67
N PRO A 143 14.53 -2.24 -1.67
CA PRO A 143 13.63 -3.28 -1.17
C PRO A 143 13.87 -4.66 -1.80
N GLY A 144 14.20 -4.72 -3.08
CA GLY A 144 14.69 -5.93 -3.76
C GLY A 144 13.62 -6.96 -4.12
N GLY A 145 12.34 -6.61 -4.05
CA GLY A 145 11.22 -7.49 -4.37
C GLY A 145 9.99 -6.71 -4.84
N ASN A 146 8.82 -7.32 -4.69
CA ASN A 146 7.53 -6.73 -5.05
C ASN A 146 6.93 -5.82 -3.96
N ILE A 147 7.68 -5.52 -2.90
CA ILE A 147 7.21 -4.75 -1.73
C ILE A 147 7.99 -3.45 -1.63
N THR A 148 7.27 -2.34 -1.46
CA THR A 148 7.79 -1.02 -1.14
C THR A 148 6.84 -0.28 -0.21
N GLY A 149 7.16 0.92 0.26
CA GLY A 149 6.23 1.71 1.05
C GLY A 149 6.88 2.63 2.06
N VAL A 150 6.17 2.92 3.13
CA VAL A 150 6.54 3.90 4.15
C VAL A 150 6.68 3.23 5.51
N SER A 151 7.79 3.53 6.19
CA SER A 151 7.99 3.16 7.60
C SER A 151 7.56 4.31 8.52
N ASP A 152 6.96 3.97 9.65
CA ASP A 152 6.66 4.88 10.76
C ASP A 152 7.70 4.80 11.89
N HIS A 153 8.93 4.38 11.55
CA HIS A 153 10.03 4.22 12.51
C HIS A 153 10.18 5.47 13.40
N ASN A 154 10.00 5.28 14.69
CA ASN A 154 10.10 6.34 15.71
C ASN A 154 11.47 6.26 16.38
N PRO A 155 12.29 7.33 16.42
CA PRO A 155 13.60 7.31 17.06
C PRO A 155 13.46 7.37 18.60
N THR A 156 12.95 6.27 19.17
CA THR A 156 12.66 6.15 20.63
C THR A 156 13.88 6.43 21.50
N GLU A 157 15.08 6.03 21.05
CA GLU A 157 16.32 6.32 21.79
C GLU A 157 16.61 7.82 21.95
N GLN A 158 16.22 8.62 20.97
CA GLN A 158 16.40 10.08 21.03
C GLN A 158 15.37 10.74 21.94
N GLN A 159 14.19 10.14 22.05
CA GLN A 159 13.12 10.63 22.94
C GLN A 159 13.40 10.33 24.40
N LEU A 160 14.13 9.24 24.71
CA LEU A 160 14.50 8.86 26.07
C LEU A 160 15.74 9.59 26.60
N LYS A 161 16.44 10.37 25.78
CA LYS A 161 17.62 11.17 26.16
C LYS A 161 17.28 12.61 26.54
N LEU A 162 16.01 12.97 26.62
CA LEU A 162 15.50 14.24 27.13
C LEU A 162 15.20 14.14 28.60
#